data_8622e5eea023c90b6ae2e99b3e9fec30
#
_entry.id   8622e5eea023c90b6ae2e99b3e9fec30
#
_cell.length_a   1.000
_cell.length_b   1.000
_cell.length_c   1.000
_cell.angle_alpha   90.00
_cell.angle_beta   90.00
_cell.angle_gamma   90.00
#
_symmetry.space_group_name_H-M   'P 1'
#
loop_
_entity.id
_entity.type
_entity.pdbx_description
1 polymer ?
#
loop_
_entity_poly.entity_id
_entity_poly.type
_entity_poly.pdbx_seq_one_letter_code
_entity_poly.pdbx_strand_id
1 'polypeptide(L)'
;IASCLVGSEMCIRDSLESEVYTKRQELGIQRVYKMVDTCAAEFEAKTPYYYSSFDGESESVCSDKKKIIVLGSGPNRIGQGNNPDYSCVHGILAAKEEGYETIMINCNPETVSTDFDIADKLYFEPVFWEHIYDIIQFEKPEGVIVQLGGQTALKLAEKLEKYGIKVIGTSFEALDLAEDRGRFSDLLKAEE
;
A
#
# COMPACT_ATOMS: atom_id res chain seq x y z
N ILE A 1 -14.94 19.99 -8.80
CA ILE A 1 -14.17 21.04 -8.07
C ILE A 1 -14.37 20.89 -6.56
N ALA A 2 -15.58 20.60 -6.09
CA ALA A 2 -15.85 20.42 -4.67
C ALA A 2 -15.15 19.20 -4.05
N SER A 3 -14.95 18.11 -4.79
CA SER A 3 -14.32 16.90 -4.29
C SER A 3 -12.83 17.07 -3.92
N CYS A 4 -12.14 18.01 -4.58
CA CYS A 4 -10.75 18.31 -4.27
C CYS A 4 -10.56 19.14 -2.99
N LEU A 5 -11.60 19.86 -2.57
CA LEU A 5 -11.51 20.80 -1.44
C LEU A 5 -12.05 20.25 -0.12
N VAL A 6 -12.86 19.18 -0.15
CA VAL A 6 -13.67 18.73 1.00
C VAL A 6 -13.42 17.25 1.36
N GLY A 7 -12.43 16.61 0.78
CA GLY A 7 -12.17 15.20 1.00
C GLY A 7 -13.01 14.29 0.11
N SER A 8 -13.03 12.99 0.43
CA SER A 8 -13.77 12.00 -0.34
C SER A 8 -15.29 12.23 -0.25
N GLU A 9 -16.03 11.77 -1.26
CA GLU A 9 -17.52 11.78 -1.23
C GLU A 9 -18.07 11.09 0.01
N MET A 10 -17.35 10.16 0.57
CA MET A 10 -17.64 9.48 1.80
C MET A 10 -17.82 10.42 2.99
N CYS A 11 -16.95 11.45 3.11
CA CYS A 11 -17.06 12.47 4.17
C CYS A 11 -18.24 13.43 3.95
N ILE A 12 -18.68 13.59 2.70
CA ILE A 12 -19.77 14.52 2.35
C ILE A 12 -21.14 13.87 2.54
N ARG A 13 -21.24 12.57 2.30
CA ARG A 13 -22.53 11.85 2.23
C ARG A 13 -22.73 10.84 3.35
N ASP A 14 -21.83 10.77 4.32
CA ASP A 14 -21.82 9.77 5.42
C ASP A 14 -21.89 8.31 4.91
N SER A 15 -21.43 8.07 3.67
CA SER A 15 -21.41 6.74 3.07
C SER A 15 -20.21 5.93 3.58
N LEU A 16 -20.39 4.64 3.79
CA LEU A 16 -19.28 3.76 4.11
C LEU A 16 -18.39 3.53 2.91
N GLU A 17 -17.08 3.44 3.15
CA GLU A 17 -16.05 3.19 2.12
C GLU A 17 -16.37 1.93 1.27
N SER A 18 -16.90 0.89 1.92
CA SER A 18 -17.35 -0.35 1.27
C SER A 18 -18.55 -0.15 0.34
N GLU A 19 -19.47 0.76 0.69
CA GLU A 19 -20.63 1.07 -0.13
C GLU A 19 -20.21 1.82 -1.40
N VAL A 20 -19.32 2.79 -1.27
CA VAL A 20 -18.76 3.54 -2.40
C VAL A 20 -18.01 2.58 -3.35
N TYR A 21 -17.19 1.68 -2.79
CA TYR A 21 -16.49 0.67 -3.57
C TYR A 21 -17.46 -0.24 -4.35
N THR A 22 -18.46 -0.79 -3.66
CA THR A 22 -19.49 -1.63 -4.29
C THR A 22 -20.20 -0.89 -5.42
N LYS A 23 -20.57 0.37 -5.18
CA LYS A 23 -21.24 1.18 -6.18
C LYS A 23 -20.38 1.45 -7.41
N ARG A 24 -19.10 1.68 -7.23
CA ARG A 24 -18.13 1.80 -8.33
C ARG A 24 -18.09 0.52 -9.17
N GLN A 25 -18.01 -0.64 -8.52
CA GLN A 25 -18.00 -1.93 -9.21
C GLN A 25 -19.29 -2.16 -10.01
N GLU A 26 -20.46 -1.86 -9.45
CA GLU A 26 -21.75 -1.95 -10.14
C GLU A 26 -21.83 -1.06 -11.39
N LEU A 27 -21.20 0.11 -11.33
CA LEU A 27 -21.15 1.06 -12.45
C LEU A 27 -20.03 0.76 -13.46
N GLY A 28 -19.21 -0.28 -13.22
CA GLY A 28 -18.08 -0.61 -14.05
C GLY A 28 -16.92 0.40 -13.98
N ILE A 29 -16.91 1.25 -12.95
CA ILE A 29 -15.85 2.24 -12.73
C ILE A 29 -14.69 1.56 -11.99
N GLN A 30 -13.66 1.22 -12.73
CA GLN A 30 -12.46 0.58 -12.19
C GLN A 30 -11.25 1.50 -12.30
N ARG A 31 -10.33 1.38 -11.35
CA ARG A 31 -9.05 2.07 -11.46
C ARG A 31 -8.19 1.39 -12.51
N VAL A 32 -7.50 2.22 -13.27
CA VAL A 32 -6.45 1.81 -14.20
C VAL A 32 -5.13 2.40 -13.73
N TYR A 33 -4.03 1.79 -14.08
CA TYR A 33 -2.71 2.19 -13.62
C TYR A 33 -1.88 2.68 -14.79
N LYS A 34 -1.50 3.95 -14.75
CA LYS A 34 -0.71 4.61 -15.76
C LYS A 34 0.75 4.66 -15.34
N MET A 35 1.65 4.50 -16.31
CA MET A 35 3.07 4.68 -16.08
C MET A 35 3.40 6.17 -15.95
N VAL A 36 4.30 6.49 -15.02
CA VAL A 36 4.82 7.85 -14.88
C VAL A 36 5.78 8.14 -16.03
N ASP A 37 5.47 9.12 -16.84
CA ASP A 37 6.36 9.60 -17.88
C ASP A 37 7.47 10.46 -17.28
N THR A 38 8.69 9.93 -17.23
CA THR A 38 9.89 10.63 -16.75
C THR A 38 10.68 11.29 -17.87
N CYS A 39 10.22 11.16 -19.13
CA CYS A 39 10.94 11.64 -20.31
C CYS A 39 10.24 12.81 -21.00
N ALA A 40 9.23 13.43 -20.37
CA ALA A 40 8.43 14.54 -20.91
C ALA A 40 7.93 14.30 -22.35
N ALA A 41 7.54 13.08 -22.65
CA ALA A 41 7.09 12.62 -23.97
C ALA A 41 8.12 12.74 -25.11
N GLU A 42 9.39 13.02 -24.80
CA GLU A 42 10.47 13.01 -25.81
C GLU A 42 10.87 11.60 -26.21
N PHE A 43 10.75 10.64 -25.30
CA PHE A 43 11.03 9.21 -25.51
C PHE A 43 9.99 8.37 -24.78
N GLU A 44 9.85 7.11 -25.19
CA GLU A 44 9.02 6.14 -24.46
C GLU A 44 9.62 5.89 -23.08
N ALA A 45 8.89 6.30 -22.02
CA ALA A 45 9.30 6.06 -20.67
C ALA A 45 9.16 4.57 -20.34
N LYS A 46 10.20 3.99 -19.73
CA LYS A 46 10.19 2.62 -19.20
C LYS A 46 10.55 2.67 -17.72
N THR A 47 9.60 3.10 -16.92
CA THR A 47 9.79 3.23 -15.47
C THR A 47 8.92 2.21 -14.73
N PRO A 48 9.35 1.73 -13.55
CA PRO A 48 8.52 0.88 -12.72
C PRO A 48 7.46 1.67 -11.93
N TYR A 49 7.24 2.93 -12.25
CA TYR A 49 6.42 3.89 -11.53
C TYR A 49 5.03 3.98 -12.10
N TYR A 50 4.02 3.74 -11.26
CA TYR A 50 2.62 3.78 -11.64
C TYR A 50 1.81 4.68 -10.72
N TYR A 51 0.74 5.24 -11.26
CA TYR A 51 -0.29 5.97 -10.52
C TYR A 51 -1.68 5.58 -11.02
N SER A 52 -2.69 5.71 -10.18
CA SER A 52 -4.06 5.38 -10.57
C SER A 52 -4.76 6.50 -11.31
N SER A 53 -5.62 6.10 -12.25
CA SER A 53 -6.55 6.95 -12.97
C SER A 53 -7.88 6.21 -13.14
N PHE A 54 -8.91 6.90 -13.62
CA PHE A 54 -10.17 6.28 -14.04
C PHE A 54 -10.39 6.37 -15.55
N ASP A 55 -9.41 6.89 -16.29
CA ASP A 55 -9.48 7.12 -17.73
C ASP A 55 -8.53 6.19 -18.50
N GLY A 56 -9.06 5.60 -19.58
CA GLY A 56 -8.29 4.79 -20.52
C GLY A 56 -8.03 3.37 -20.05
N GLU A 57 -6.96 2.77 -20.55
CA GLU A 57 -6.54 1.40 -20.25
C GLU A 57 -5.35 1.38 -19.29
N SER A 58 -5.19 0.27 -18.56
CA SER A 58 -4.05 0.08 -17.69
C SER A 58 -2.76 -0.16 -18.47
N GLU A 59 -1.71 0.53 -18.13
CA GLU A 59 -0.36 0.36 -18.67
C GLU A 59 0.48 -0.59 -17.82
N SER A 60 0.06 -0.83 -16.58
CA SER A 60 0.68 -1.85 -15.74
C SER A 60 0.23 -3.24 -16.19
N VAL A 61 1.18 -4.11 -16.46
CA VAL A 61 0.93 -5.50 -16.85
C VAL A 61 1.09 -6.38 -15.62
N CYS A 62 0.04 -7.14 -15.30
CA CYS A 62 0.09 -8.12 -14.23
C CYS A 62 0.88 -9.36 -14.70
N SER A 63 1.95 -9.71 -14.00
CA SER A 63 2.74 -10.92 -14.27
C SER A 63 2.14 -12.14 -13.57
N ASP A 64 2.50 -13.34 -14.01
CA ASP A 64 2.13 -14.61 -13.36
C ASP A 64 3.10 -15.01 -12.23
N LYS A 65 4.09 -14.17 -11.91
CA LYS A 65 5.04 -14.43 -10.84
C LYS A 65 4.37 -14.32 -9.47
N LYS A 66 4.96 -14.98 -8.49
CA LYS A 66 4.61 -14.79 -7.09
C LYS A 66 4.99 -13.38 -6.64
N LYS A 67 4.06 -12.67 -6.05
CA LYS A 67 4.20 -11.26 -5.71
C LYS A 67 4.04 -11.00 -4.24
N ILE A 68 4.81 -10.05 -3.73
CA ILE A 68 4.65 -9.49 -2.38
C ILE A 68 4.50 -7.99 -2.50
N ILE A 69 3.51 -7.44 -1.80
CA ILE A 69 3.33 -6.00 -1.63
C ILE A 69 3.95 -5.55 -0.32
N VAL A 70 4.73 -4.49 -0.36
CA VAL A 70 5.26 -3.79 0.82
C VAL A 70 4.59 -2.43 0.91
N LEU A 71 3.94 -2.15 2.05
CA LEU A 71 3.33 -0.84 2.29
C LEU A 71 4.35 0.11 2.92
N GLY A 72 4.50 1.28 2.32
CA GLY A 72 5.36 2.34 2.83
C GLY A 72 4.74 3.13 3.97
N SER A 73 5.53 4.06 4.50
CA SER A 73 5.15 4.91 5.63
C SER A 73 4.18 6.05 5.29
N GLY A 74 3.94 6.27 3.99
CA GLY A 74 3.16 7.40 3.55
C GLY A 74 3.93 8.73 3.64
N PRO A 75 3.25 9.88 3.85
CA PRO A 75 3.91 11.17 3.94
C PRO A 75 4.71 11.26 5.24
N ASN A 76 6.01 11.50 5.11
CA ASN A 76 6.89 11.72 6.25
C ASN A 76 6.67 13.12 6.85
N ARG A 77 6.57 13.17 8.17
CA ARG A 77 6.54 14.43 8.92
C ARG A 77 7.95 14.84 9.32
N ILE A 78 8.20 16.13 9.44
CA ILE A 78 9.45 16.64 9.99
C ILE A 78 9.67 16.02 11.38
N GLY A 79 10.83 15.38 11.59
CA GLY A 79 11.18 14.69 12.82
C GLY A 79 10.83 13.19 12.86
N GLN A 80 10.12 12.66 11.88
CA GLN A 80 10.07 11.21 11.64
C GLN A 80 11.32 10.81 10.86
N GLY A 81 12.16 9.96 11.47
CA GLY A 81 13.36 9.45 10.80
C GLY A 81 13.03 8.60 9.56
N ASN A 82 14.00 8.45 8.67
CA ASN A 82 13.88 7.58 7.48
C ASN A 82 13.86 6.07 7.80
N ASN A 83 13.83 5.71 9.09
CA ASN A 83 13.93 4.31 9.52
C ASN A 83 12.85 3.38 8.95
N PRO A 84 11.56 3.76 8.90
CA PRO A 84 10.54 2.90 8.29
C PRO A 84 10.81 2.64 6.80
N ASP A 85 11.17 3.68 6.05
CA ASP A 85 11.44 3.53 4.61
C ASP A 85 12.68 2.66 4.35
N TYR A 86 13.71 2.80 5.16
CA TYR A 86 14.89 1.93 5.09
C TYR A 86 14.55 0.47 5.40
N SER A 87 13.67 0.23 6.38
CA SER A 87 13.15 -1.11 6.67
C SER A 87 12.38 -1.70 5.49
N CYS A 88 11.59 -0.88 4.79
CA CYS A 88 10.89 -1.29 3.56
C CYS A 88 11.88 -1.73 2.47
N VAL A 89 12.99 -1.00 2.27
CA VAL A 89 14.05 -1.38 1.32
C VAL A 89 14.58 -2.77 1.63
N HIS A 90 14.94 -3.05 2.88
CA HIS A 90 15.44 -4.37 3.26
C HIS A 90 14.40 -5.46 3.10
N GLY A 91 13.13 -5.19 3.42
CA GLY A 91 12.05 -6.13 3.18
C GLY A 91 11.85 -6.46 1.70
N ILE A 92 11.96 -5.46 0.83
CA ILE A 92 11.90 -5.64 -0.62
C ILE A 92 13.07 -6.47 -1.12
N LEU A 93 14.30 -6.15 -0.70
CA LEU A 93 15.50 -6.88 -1.13
C LEU A 93 15.44 -8.34 -0.69
N ALA A 94 15.05 -8.61 0.56
CA ALA A 94 14.87 -9.99 1.05
C ALA A 94 13.81 -10.76 0.25
N ALA A 95 12.69 -10.13 -0.10
CA ALA A 95 11.67 -10.75 -0.93
C ALA A 95 12.16 -11.03 -2.36
N LYS A 96 13.00 -10.18 -2.94
CA LYS A 96 13.66 -10.41 -4.22
C LYS A 96 14.62 -11.59 -4.17
N GLU A 97 15.42 -11.70 -3.12
CA GLU A 97 16.33 -12.84 -2.90
C GLU A 97 15.58 -14.16 -2.84
N GLU A 98 14.37 -14.19 -2.29
CA GLU A 98 13.48 -15.35 -2.27
C GLU A 98 12.73 -15.58 -3.60
N GLY A 99 12.97 -14.77 -4.61
CA GLY A 99 12.44 -14.93 -5.97
C GLY A 99 11.03 -14.35 -6.18
N TYR A 100 10.55 -13.50 -5.30
CA TYR A 100 9.28 -12.80 -5.47
C TYR A 100 9.42 -11.56 -6.35
N GLU A 101 8.40 -11.26 -7.14
CA GLU A 101 8.21 -9.94 -7.72
C GLU A 101 7.73 -9.00 -6.62
N THR A 102 8.43 -7.90 -6.45
CA THR A 102 8.19 -6.98 -5.35
C THR A 102 7.44 -5.74 -5.80
N ILE A 103 6.41 -5.38 -5.05
CA ILE A 103 5.57 -4.22 -5.33
C ILE A 103 5.62 -3.31 -4.10
N MET A 104 6.06 -2.08 -4.31
CA MET A 104 6.03 -1.04 -3.28
C MET A 104 4.83 -0.13 -3.47
N ILE A 105 4.14 0.23 -2.39
CA ILE A 105 3.10 1.26 -2.41
C ILE A 105 3.50 2.35 -1.43
N ASN A 106 3.74 3.55 -1.94
CA ASN A 106 4.06 4.72 -1.13
C ASN A 106 3.65 6.00 -1.87
N CYS A 107 3.29 7.04 -1.13
CA CYS A 107 2.95 8.33 -1.71
C CYS A 107 4.09 9.36 -1.66
N ASN A 108 5.20 9.05 -1.01
CA ASN A 108 6.35 9.94 -0.95
C ASN A 108 7.33 9.62 -2.10
N PRO A 109 7.50 10.52 -3.07
CA PRO A 109 8.39 10.27 -4.20
C PRO A 109 9.88 10.49 -3.88
N GLU A 110 10.19 11.12 -2.74
CA GLU A 110 11.57 11.50 -2.37
C GLU A 110 12.07 10.68 -1.16
N THR A 111 11.97 9.37 -1.24
CA THR A 111 12.47 8.50 -0.18
C THR A 111 13.18 7.29 -0.78
N VAL A 112 14.06 6.68 -0.01
CA VAL A 112 14.90 5.56 -0.47
C VAL A 112 14.08 4.33 -0.92
N SER A 113 12.89 4.11 -0.35
CA SER A 113 12.02 2.99 -0.72
C SER A 113 11.33 3.18 -2.07
N THR A 114 11.35 4.38 -2.63
CA THR A 114 10.75 4.72 -3.92
C THR A 114 11.77 4.91 -5.03
N ASP A 115 13.03 4.57 -4.79
CA ASP A 115 14.05 4.57 -5.84
C ASP A 115 13.74 3.50 -6.90
N PHE A 116 14.08 3.81 -8.17
CA PHE A 116 13.68 3.01 -9.34
C PHE A 116 14.27 1.59 -9.37
N ASP A 117 15.35 1.34 -8.66
CA ASP A 117 16.08 0.08 -8.62
C ASP A 117 15.71 -0.80 -7.40
N ILE A 118 14.87 -0.31 -6.49
CA ILE A 118 14.50 -1.03 -5.27
C ILE A 118 13.40 -2.05 -5.53
N ALA A 119 12.20 -1.63 -5.93
CA ALA A 119 11.09 -2.54 -6.21
C ALA A 119 10.95 -2.81 -7.71
N ASP A 120 10.34 -3.96 -8.06
CA ASP A 120 10.04 -4.27 -9.47
C ASP A 120 8.90 -3.41 -10.01
N LYS A 121 7.96 -3.04 -9.11
CA LYS A 121 6.90 -2.08 -9.39
C LYS A 121 6.71 -1.16 -8.19
N LEU A 122 6.40 0.09 -8.47
CA LEU A 122 6.08 1.08 -7.47
C LEU A 122 4.80 1.82 -7.84
N TYR A 123 3.82 1.79 -6.95
CA TYR A 123 2.59 2.54 -7.07
C TYR A 123 2.66 3.79 -6.20
N PHE A 124 2.66 4.95 -6.83
CA PHE A 124 2.54 6.24 -6.15
C PHE A 124 1.08 6.50 -5.79
N GLU A 125 0.67 5.92 -4.66
CA GLU A 125 -0.69 6.01 -4.17
C GLU A 125 -0.71 6.34 -2.68
N PRO A 126 -1.76 7.03 -2.22
CA PRO A 126 -1.98 7.19 -0.79
C PRO A 126 -2.11 5.84 -0.09
N VAL A 127 -1.51 5.73 1.10
CA VAL A 127 -1.60 4.52 1.92
C VAL A 127 -2.97 4.49 2.62
N PHE A 128 -4.04 4.48 1.82
CA PHE A 128 -5.43 4.38 2.24
C PHE A 128 -6.05 3.10 1.72
N TRP A 129 -7.00 2.56 2.46
CA TRP A 129 -7.65 1.29 2.20
C TRP A 129 -8.12 1.12 0.74
N GLU A 130 -8.88 2.07 0.23
CA GLU A 130 -9.46 1.99 -1.10
C GLU A 130 -8.40 1.82 -2.20
N HIS A 131 -7.33 2.62 -2.14
CA HIS A 131 -6.23 2.56 -3.11
C HIS A 131 -5.47 1.25 -3.04
N ILE A 132 -5.13 0.81 -1.83
CA ILE A 132 -4.39 -0.43 -1.58
C ILE A 132 -5.22 -1.64 -1.99
N TYR A 133 -6.50 -1.65 -1.65
CA TYR A 133 -7.40 -2.76 -2.00
C TYR A 133 -7.55 -2.91 -3.51
N ASP A 134 -7.72 -1.82 -4.26
CA ASP A 134 -7.77 -1.85 -5.72
C ASP A 134 -6.47 -2.43 -6.33
N ILE A 135 -5.29 -2.05 -5.81
CA ILE A 135 -4.00 -2.60 -6.26
C ILE A 135 -3.90 -4.09 -5.93
N ILE A 136 -4.31 -4.52 -4.75
CA ILE A 136 -4.32 -5.93 -4.35
C ILE A 136 -5.22 -6.75 -5.27
N GLN A 137 -6.41 -6.25 -5.60
CA GLN A 137 -7.31 -6.92 -6.54
C GLN A 137 -6.74 -7.01 -7.95
N PHE A 138 -5.99 -6.01 -8.38
CA PHE A 138 -5.34 -5.97 -9.68
C PHE A 138 -4.11 -6.90 -9.75
N GLU A 139 -3.20 -6.78 -8.80
CA GLU A 139 -1.91 -7.51 -8.81
C GLU A 139 -1.99 -8.94 -8.24
N LYS A 140 -2.95 -9.22 -7.39
CA LYS A 140 -3.18 -10.53 -6.73
C LYS A 140 -1.92 -11.08 -6.06
N PRO A 141 -1.34 -10.37 -5.07
CA PRO A 141 -0.14 -10.81 -4.38
C PRO A 141 -0.41 -12.04 -3.51
N GLU A 142 0.63 -12.80 -3.18
CA GLU A 142 0.58 -13.87 -2.16
C GLU A 142 0.38 -13.31 -0.74
N GLY A 143 0.79 -12.08 -0.51
CA GLY A 143 0.60 -11.39 0.76
C GLY A 143 1.13 -9.97 0.77
N VAL A 144 0.87 -9.29 1.88
CA VAL A 144 1.19 -7.89 2.10
C VAL A 144 2.01 -7.73 3.38
N ILE A 145 3.10 -7.00 3.33
CA ILE A 145 3.93 -6.62 4.49
C ILE A 145 3.50 -5.23 4.94
N VAL A 146 3.01 -5.12 6.16
CA VAL A 146 2.51 -3.86 6.74
C VAL A 146 3.43 -3.28 7.82
N GLN A 147 4.15 -4.14 8.56
CA GLN A 147 4.89 -3.72 9.75
C GLN A 147 6.08 -2.82 9.46
N LEU A 148 6.61 -2.83 8.25
CA LEU A 148 7.77 -2.02 7.86
C LEU A 148 7.39 -0.57 7.55
N GLY A 149 6.13 -0.29 7.22
CA GLY A 149 5.61 1.02 6.86
C GLY A 149 5.20 1.90 8.05
N GLY A 150 5.46 1.47 9.27
CA GLY A 150 5.09 2.21 10.49
C GLY A 150 3.59 2.33 10.70
N GLN A 151 3.18 3.28 11.55
CA GLN A 151 1.79 3.41 12.03
C GLN A 151 0.73 3.60 10.92
N THR A 152 1.10 4.19 9.80
CA THR A 152 0.17 4.41 8.69
C THR A 152 -0.25 3.09 8.05
N ALA A 153 0.72 2.22 7.78
CA ALA A 153 0.47 0.90 7.22
C ALA A 153 -0.16 -0.07 8.24
N LEU A 154 0.28 -0.03 9.50
CA LEU A 154 -0.23 -0.89 10.57
C LEU A 154 -1.74 -0.76 10.80
N LYS A 155 -2.29 0.45 10.66
CA LYS A 155 -3.75 0.69 10.76
C LYS A 155 -4.58 -0.07 9.73
N LEU A 156 -3.95 -0.56 8.67
CA LEU A 156 -4.63 -1.32 7.62
C LEU A 156 -4.62 -2.82 7.86
N ALA A 157 -3.79 -3.32 8.79
CA ALA A 157 -3.64 -4.75 9.07
C ALA A 157 -4.97 -5.43 9.39
N GLU A 158 -5.80 -4.84 10.26
CA GLU A 158 -7.11 -5.36 10.62
C GLU A 158 -8.04 -5.52 9.40
N LYS A 159 -8.09 -4.47 8.55
CA LYS A 159 -8.92 -4.52 7.34
C LYS A 159 -8.41 -5.56 6.35
N LEU A 160 -7.10 -5.67 6.16
CA LEU A 160 -6.50 -6.65 5.28
C LEU A 160 -6.89 -8.08 5.69
N GLU A 161 -6.74 -8.43 6.96
CA GLU A 161 -7.14 -9.74 7.47
C GLU A 161 -8.65 -9.99 7.36
N LYS A 162 -9.49 -9.01 7.68
CA LYS A 162 -10.95 -9.11 7.52
C LYS A 162 -11.40 -9.39 6.09
N TYR A 163 -10.66 -8.88 5.10
CA TYR A 163 -10.92 -9.14 3.68
C TYR A 163 -10.20 -10.37 3.14
N GLY A 164 -9.60 -11.17 4.02
CA GLY A 164 -8.94 -12.44 3.65
C GLY A 164 -7.59 -12.25 2.95
N ILE A 165 -6.99 -11.07 3.06
CA ILE A 165 -5.68 -10.78 2.50
C ILE A 165 -4.63 -11.21 3.50
N LYS A 166 -3.69 -12.04 3.05
CA LYS A 166 -2.62 -12.56 3.91
C LYS A 166 -1.64 -11.44 4.29
N VAL A 167 -1.58 -11.13 5.57
CA VAL A 167 -0.51 -10.28 6.13
C VAL A 167 0.72 -11.15 6.39
N ILE A 168 1.85 -10.74 5.83
CA ILE A 168 3.13 -11.43 6.02
C ILE A 168 3.88 -10.77 7.17
N GLY A 169 4.40 -11.60 8.07
CA GLY A 169 5.09 -11.18 9.28
C GLY A 169 4.21 -11.32 10.52
N THR A 170 4.06 -10.27 11.29
CA THR A 170 3.28 -10.29 12.53
C THR A 170 1.78 -10.16 12.23
N SER A 171 0.95 -11.03 12.82
CA SER A 171 -0.50 -10.97 12.69
C SER A 171 -1.08 -9.70 13.34
N PHE A 172 -2.26 -9.29 12.89
CA PHE A 172 -2.94 -8.14 13.49
C PHE A 172 -3.15 -8.32 15.00
N GLU A 173 -3.55 -9.50 15.45
CA GLU A 173 -3.77 -9.78 16.88
C GLU A 173 -2.51 -9.59 17.72
N ALA A 174 -1.35 -10.03 17.22
CA ALA A 174 -0.08 -9.84 17.90
C ALA A 174 0.39 -8.37 17.89
N LEU A 175 0.11 -7.64 16.80
CA LEU A 175 0.38 -6.21 16.70
C LEU A 175 -0.49 -5.41 17.69
N ASP A 176 -1.79 -5.69 17.72
CA ASP A 176 -2.74 -5.04 18.62
C ASP A 176 -2.41 -5.32 20.09
N LEU A 177 -2.03 -6.56 20.40
CA LEU A 177 -1.58 -6.94 21.75
C LEU A 177 -0.32 -6.17 22.18
N ALA A 178 0.62 -5.99 21.26
CA ALA A 178 1.87 -5.28 21.55
C ALA A 178 1.67 -3.75 21.69
N GLU A 179 0.70 -3.18 20.98
CA GLU A 179 0.41 -1.74 21.03
C GLU A 179 -0.51 -1.35 22.21
N ASP A 180 -1.40 -2.23 22.65
CA ASP A 180 -2.26 -1.99 23.80
C ASP A 180 -1.48 -2.18 25.11
N ARG A 181 -1.20 -1.06 25.79
CA ARG A 181 -0.42 -1.05 27.04
C ARG A 181 -1.05 -1.89 28.15
N GLY A 182 -2.39 -1.94 28.22
CA GLY A 182 -3.13 -2.72 29.22
C GLY A 182 -2.96 -4.21 28.98
N ARG A 183 -3.28 -4.66 27.78
CA ARG A 183 -3.17 -6.07 27.36
C ARG A 183 -1.73 -6.57 27.42
N PHE A 184 -0.77 -5.75 27.00
CA PHE A 184 0.65 -6.09 27.08
C PHE A 184 1.14 -6.24 28.51
N SER A 185 0.71 -5.32 29.42
CA SER A 185 1.04 -5.42 30.85
C SER A 185 0.44 -6.69 31.50
N ASP A 186 -0.77 -7.06 31.11
CA ASP A 186 -1.41 -8.26 31.63
C ASP A 186 -0.74 -9.54 31.12
N LEU A 187 -0.28 -9.54 29.87
CA LEU A 187 0.52 -10.62 29.31
C LEU A 187 1.82 -10.82 30.10
N LEU A 188 2.55 -9.72 30.35
CA LEU A 188 3.81 -9.81 31.12
C LEU A 188 3.60 -10.35 32.53
N LYS A 189 2.51 -9.97 33.21
CA LYS A 189 2.18 -10.49 34.55
C LYS A 189 1.78 -11.96 34.53
N ALA A 190 1.28 -12.47 33.42
CA ALA A 190 0.90 -13.88 33.31
C ALA A 190 2.11 -14.80 33.05
N GLU A 191 3.23 -14.25 32.58
CA GLU A 191 4.47 -14.97 32.32
C GLU A 191 5.45 -14.94 33.52
N GLU A 192 5.16 -14.15 34.58
CA GLU A 192 5.88 -14.15 35.86
C GLU A 192 5.34 -15.27 36.79
#